data_2c2f20275d24d82b49f32ce8ac720d67
#
_entry.id   2c2f20275d24d82b49f32ce8ac720d67
#
_cell.length_a   1.000
_cell.length_b   1.000
_cell.length_c   1.000
_cell.angle_alpha   90.00
_cell.angle_beta   90.00
_cell.angle_gamma   90.00
#
_symmetry.space_group_name_H-M   'P 1'
#
loop_
_entity.id
_entity.type
_entity.pdbx_description
1 polymer ?
#
loop_
_entity_poly.entity_id
_entity_poly.type
_entity_poly.pdbx_seq_one_letter_code
_entity_poly.pdbx_strand_id
1 'polypeptide(L)'
;RQQASDLTGEALERATAAGFNLRDVFDYDVSESARAASALMKNFGIDAEEAYGLIAVGAQNGADKNGDLLDTLNEYSPQFAALGLSADQFIGTLVEGADAGLFSIDKVGDAVKEFNIKAKDGSDTSREAFESLGLNADKMFAAFSAGGDTAEAAFFDTVEALNSMDDPLARNAAGVALFGTQFEDLEAGVLPVLASIETAAYDGAAALQQINDVKYNDLGSAFEAIKRSAEVSLLPMASMIANTLTALAPILRETFEAIAPVITETLNACMPFVQQFLMGMGQALQTVLPMVSQLAAGLLPLLSQLISAFLP
;
A
#
# COMPACT_ATOMS: atom_id res chain seq x y z
N ARG A 1 6.41 19.58 4.12
CA ARG A 1 6.16 18.21 3.62
C ARG A 1 5.35 17.49 4.68
N GLN A 2 4.08 17.23 4.40
CA GLN A 2 3.21 16.45 5.29
C GLN A 2 3.52 14.96 5.13
N GLN A 3 3.54 14.25 6.25
CA GLN A 3 3.58 12.78 6.27
C GLN A 3 2.16 12.26 6.56
N ALA A 4 1.85 11.03 6.17
CA ALA A 4 0.55 10.44 6.52
C ALA A 4 0.28 10.43 8.03
N SER A 5 1.35 10.39 8.85
CA SER A 5 1.27 10.52 10.31
C SER A 5 0.91 11.93 10.81
N ASP A 6 1.04 12.96 9.95
CA ASP A 6 0.81 14.37 10.29
C ASP A 6 -0.58 14.84 9.83
N LEU A 7 -1.36 13.95 9.20
CA LEU A 7 -2.71 14.24 8.75
C LEU A 7 -3.65 14.39 9.95
N THR A 8 -4.50 15.40 9.92
CA THR A 8 -5.49 15.69 10.95
C THR A 8 -6.83 16.07 10.32
N GLY A 9 -7.92 15.93 11.10
CA GLY A 9 -9.24 16.34 10.64
C GLY A 9 -9.70 15.61 9.38
N GLU A 10 -10.33 16.33 8.46
CA GLU A 10 -10.90 15.80 7.22
C GLU A 10 -9.87 15.12 6.30
N ALA A 11 -8.60 15.56 6.31
CA ALA A 11 -7.56 14.94 5.50
C ALA A 11 -7.23 13.52 5.99
N LEU A 12 -7.17 13.32 7.31
CA LEU A 12 -7.00 11.99 7.93
C LEU A 12 -8.21 11.10 7.65
N GLU A 13 -9.41 11.66 7.72
CA GLU A 13 -10.66 10.93 7.43
C GLU A 13 -10.67 10.42 5.98
N ARG A 14 -10.37 11.29 4.99
CA ARG A 14 -10.28 10.89 3.58
C ARG A 14 -9.19 9.86 3.32
N ALA A 15 -8.00 10.04 3.87
CA ALA A 15 -6.90 9.09 3.73
C ALA A 15 -7.25 7.70 4.31
N THR A 16 -7.92 7.69 5.47
CA THR A 16 -8.37 6.45 6.11
C THR A 16 -9.45 5.75 5.29
N ALA A 17 -10.41 6.51 4.77
CA ALA A 17 -11.44 5.98 3.86
C ALA A 17 -10.82 5.37 2.60
N ALA A 18 -9.84 6.05 1.99
CA ALA A 18 -9.12 5.56 0.83
C ALA A 18 -8.36 4.24 1.13
N GLY A 19 -7.67 4.15 2.28
CA GLY A 19 -7.01 2.92 2.72
C GLY A 19 -7.98 1.75 2.89
N PHE A 20 -9.16 1.99 3.47
CA PHE A 20 -10.21 0.96 3.57
C PHE A 20 -10.79 0.57 2.20
N ASN A 21 -10.90 1.51 1.28
CA ASN A 21 -11.36 1.20 -0.07
C ASN A 21 -10.37 0.30 -0.81
N LEU A 22 -9.08 0.58 -0.72
CA LEU A 22 -8.04 -0.29 -1.29
C LEU A 22 -8.07 -1.70 -0.68
N ARG A 23 -8.25 -1.81 0.64
CA ARG A 23 -8.42 -3.11 1.30
C ARG A 23 -9.59 -3.89 0.74
N ASP A 24 -10.74 -3.24 0.61
CA ASP A 24 -11.98 -3.93 0.29
C ASP A 24 -12.10 -4.31 -1.20
N VAL A 25 -11.37 -3.63 -2.08
CA VAL A 25 -11.39 -3.91 -3.53
C VAL A 25 -10.20 -4.75 -3.97
N PHE A 26 -9.01 -4.51 -3.39
CA PHE A 26 -7.77 -5.17 -3.80
C PHE A 26 -7.19 -6.10 -2.72
N ASP A 27 -7.87 -6.22 -1.56
CA ASP A 27 -7.40 -7.02 -0.41
C ASP A 27 -6.07 -6.53 0.19
N TYR A 28 -5.77 -5.24 0.05
CA TYR A 28 -4.54 -4.65 0.58
C TYR A 28 -4.60 -4.45 2.09
N ASP A 29 -3.50 -4.72 2.79
CA ASP A 29 -3.36 -4.33 4.19
C ASP A 29 -3.37 -2.80 4.32
N VAL A 30 -4.19 -2.28 5.25
CA VAL A 30 -4.37 -0.83 5.42
C VAL A 30 -3.07 -0.15 5.87
N SER A 31 -2.26 -0.82 6.70
CA SER A 31 -0.99 -0.26 7.17
C SER A 31 0.09 -0.27 6.08
N GLU A 32 0.09 -1.25 5.20
CA GLU A 32 0.97 -1.29 4.03
C GLU A 32 0.59 -0.23 3.01
N SER A 33 -0.70 -0.09 2.71
CA SER A 33 -1.21 1.00 1.87
C SER A 33 -0.85 2.39 2.43
N ALA A 34 -0.96 2.57 3.76
CA ALA A 34 -0.57 3.82 4.40
C ALA A 34 0.94 4.09 4.33
N ARG A 35 1.79 3.06 4.41
CA ARG A 35 3.24 3.19 4.21
C ARG A 35 3.59 3.59 2.78
N ALA A 36 3.00 2.94 1.78
CA ALA A 36 3.19 3.26 0.38
C ALA A 36 2.72 4.69 0.07
N ALA A 37 1.51 5.07 0.49
CA ALA A 37 1.00 6.43 0.34
C ALA A 37 1.91 7.47 1.02
N SER A 38 2.38 7.19 2.25
CA SER A 38 3.31 8.08 2.96
C SER A 38 4.65 8.24 2.23
N ALA A 39 5.16 7.19 1.59
CA ALA A 39 6.36 7.25 0.78
C ALA A 39 6.15 8.15 -0.46
N LEU A 40 5.03 8.00 -1.15
CA LEU A 40 4.67 8.86 -2.29
C LEU A 40 4.53 10.32 -1.86
N MET A 41 3.74 10.61 -0.83
CA MET A 41 3.56 11.96 -0.28
C MET A 41 4.89 12.63 0.07
N LYS A 42 5.76 11.90 0.79
CA LYS A 42 7.03 12.43 1.27
C LYS A 42 8.01 12.72 0.14
N ASN A 43 8.13 11.83 -0.82
CA ASN A 43 9.16 11.91 -1.85
C ASN A 43 8.73 12.84 -3.01
N PHE A 44 7.47 12.81 -3.40
CA PHE A 44 6.96 13.61 -4.52
C PHE A 44 6.24 14.88 -4.10
N GLY A 45 5.89 15.04 -2.82
CA GLY A 45 5.23 16.25 -2.31
C GLY A 45 3.76 16.36 -2.64
N ILE A 46 3.13 15.27 -3.04
CA ILE A 46 1.71 15.13 -3.34
C ILE A 46 0.88 14.97 -2.05
N ASP A 47 -0.41 15.18 -2.13
CA ASP A 47 -1.31 14.99 -0.99
C ASP A 47 -1.75 13.52 -0.83
N ALA A 48 -2.51 13.24 0.23
CA ALA A 48 -2.93 11.88 0.54
C ALA A 48 -3.95 11.32 -0.47
N GLU A 49 -4.86 12.15 -0.97
CA GLU A 49 -5.87 11.73 -1.93
C GLU A 49 -5.22 11.33 -3.25
N GLU A 50 -4.28 12.13 -3.73
CA GLU A 50 -3.47 11.83 -4.90
C GLU A 50 -2.62 10.56 -4.70
N ALA A 51 -1.94 10.42 -3.56
CA ALA A 51 -1.11 9.25 -3.26
C ALA A 51 -1.91 7.94 -3.24
N TYR A 52 -3.05 7.90 -2.55
CA TYR A 52 -3.93 6.72 -2.54
C TYR A 52 -4.58 6.49 -3.90
N GLY A 53 -4.88 7.57 -4.62
CA GLY A 53 -5.40 7.51 -5.98
C GLY A 53 -4.42 6.85 -6.94
N LEU A 54 -3.15 7.22 -6.89
CA LEU A 54 -2.10 6.62 -7.72
C LEU A 54 -1.87 5.14 -7.37
N ILE A 55 -1.96 4.73 -6.09
CA ILE A 55 -1.96 3.31 -5.72
C ILE A 55 -3.13 2.59 -6.40
N ALA A 56 -4.33 3.19 -6.38
CA ALA A 56 -5.51 2.63 -7.04
C ALA A 56 -5.31 2.51 -8.55
N VAL A 57 -4.73 3.51 -9.20
CA VAL A 57 -4.38 3.48 -10.63
C VAL A 57 -3.45 2.30 -10.94
N GLY A 58 -2.38 2.13 -10.18
CA GLY A 58 -1.44 1.01 -10.35
C GLY A 58 -2.13 -0.34 -10.23
N ALA A 59 -2.96 -0.52 -9.20
CA ALA A 59 -3.71 -1.76 -8.98
C ALA A 59 -4.74 -2.05 -10.08
N GLN A 60 -5.51 -1.04 -10.51
CA GLN A 60 -6.51 -1.17 -11.57
C GLN A 60 -5.90 -1.51 -12.93
N ASN A 61 -4.71 -0.99 -13.21
CA ASN A 61 -4.00 -1.19 -14.47
C ASN A 61 -2.98 -2.34 -14.41
N GLY A 62 -3.13 -3.24 -13.45
CA GLY A 62 -2.41 -4.52 -13.44
C GLY A 62 -0.94 -4.47 -12.99
N ALA A 63 -0.49 -3.36 -12.40
CA ALA A 63 0.84 -3.27 -11.83
C ALA A 63 1.04 -4.18 -10.60
N ASP A 64 -0.05 -4.74 -10.05
CA ASP A 64 0.00 -5.61 -8.87
C ASP A 64 -0.18 -7.11 -9.18
N LYS A 65 0.12 -7.55 -10.39
CA LYS A 65 -0.05 -8.96 -10.78
C LYS A 65 0.71 -9.96 -9.90
N ASN A 66 1.81 -9.50 -9.28
CA ASN A 66 2.67 -10.33 -8.43
C ASN A 66 2.47 -10.05 -6.94
N GLY A 67 1.62 -9.11 -6.54
CA GLY A 67 1.39 -8.70 -5.16
C GLY A 67 2.54 -7.88 -4.57
N ASP A 68 3.31 -7.17 -5.40
CA ASP A 68 4.52 -6.42 -5.02
C ASP A 68 4.39 -4.89 -5.17
N LEU A 69 3.21 -4.39 -5.60
CA LEU A 69 3.01 -2.96 -5.87
C LEU A 69 3.30 -2.08 -4.65
N LEU A 70 2.73 -2.39 -3.49
CA LEU A 70 2.88 -1.54 -2.30
C LEU A 70 4.33 -1.50 -1.81
N ASP A 71 5.03 -2.62 -1.84
CA ASP A 71 6.44 -2.71 -1.46
C ASP A 71 7.32 -1.96 -2.46
N THR A 72 7.08 -2.13 -3.76
CA THR A 72 7.77 -1.42 -4.84
C THR A 72 7.60 0.09 -4.71
N LEU A 73 6.37 0.57 -4.45
CA LEU A 73 6.11 2.00 -4.22
C LEU A 73 6.84 2.54 -2.99
N ASN A 74 6.89 1.77 -1.92
CA ASN A 74 7.58 2.17 -0.70
C ASN A 74 9.10 2.18 -0.88
N GLU A 75 9.69 1.20 -1.56
CA GLU A 75 11.13 1.06 -1.72
C GLU A 75 11.71 2.06 -2.72
N TYR A 76 11.09 2.20 -3.90
CA TYR A 76 11.70 2.93 -5.02
C TYR A 76 11.26 4.39 -5.15
N SER A 77 10.22 4.87 -4.43
CA SER A 77 9.84 6.29 -4.44
C SER A 77 11.01 7.27 -4.28
N PRO A 78 11.99 7.04 -3.35
CA PRO A 78 13.11 7.96 -3.20
C PRO A 78 14.01 8.01 -4.44
N GLN A 79 14.10 6.90 -5.18
CA GLN A 79 14.98 6.78 -6.36
C GLN A 79 14.40 7.55 -7.54
N PHE A 80 13.11 7.37 -7.80
CA PHE A 80 12.41 8.11 -8.85
C PHE A 80 12.40 9.62 -8.56
N ALA A 81 12.07 10.01 -7.34
CA ALA A 81 12.10 11.41 -6.92
C ALA A 81 13.51 12.04 -7.01
N ALA A 82 14.56 11.27 -6.75
CA ALA A 82 15.94 11.73 -6.86
C ALA A 82 16.41 11.95 -8.31
N LEU A 83 15.73 11.34 -9.28
CA LEU A 83 15.89 11.57 -10.71
C LEU A 83 15.02 12.73 -11.23
N GLY A 84 14.23 13.37 -10.37
CA GLY A 84 13.31 14.43 -10.74
C GLY A 84 11.99 13.95 -11.32
N LEU A 85 11.78 12.64 -11.42
CA LEU A 85 10.55 12.05 -11.94
C LEU A 85 9.36 12.32 -11.02
N SER A 86 8.17 12.47 -11.59
CA SER A 86 6.92 12.67 -10.86
C SER A 86 6.35 11.35 -10.31
N ALA A 87 5.36 11.44 -9.42
CA ALA A 87 4.62 10.28 -8.94
C ALA A 87 3.85 9.58 -10.08
N ASP A 88 3.29 10.35 -11.01
CA ASP A 88 2.62 9.82 -12.20
C ASP A 88 3.58 9.02 -13.10
N GLN A 89 4.78 9.56 -13.33
CA GLN A 89 5.81 8.87 -14.11
C GLN A 89 6.28 7.60 -13.40
N PHE A 90 6.36 7.60 -12.08
CA PHE A 90 6.67 6.39 -11.31
C PHE A 90 5.58 5.32 -11.49
N ILE A 91 4.31 5.66 -11.22
CA ILE A 91 3.18 4.74 -11.45
C ILE A 91 3.13 4.29 -12.91
N GLY A 92 3.31 5.22 -13.85
CA GLY A 92 3.37 4.93 -15.29
C GLY A 92 4.43 3.88 -15.62
N THR A 93 5.61 4.00 -15.05
CA THR A 93 6.68 3.00 -15.23
C THR A 93 6.25 1.60 -14.80
N LEU A 94 5.54 1.49 -13.68
CA LEU A 94 5.08 0.20 -13.16
C LEU A 94 3.93 -0.37 -13.99
N VAL A 95 2.98 0.47 -14.40
CA VAL A 95 1.83 0.09 -15.24
C VAL A 95 2.30 -0.36 -16.63
N GLU A 96 3.07 0.49 -17.31
CA GLU A 96 3.60 0.18 -18.65
C GLU A 96 4.55 -1.04 -18.63
N GLY A 97 5.35 -1.18 -17.54
CA GLY A 97 6.18 -2.36 -17.32
C GLY A 97 5.37 -3.65 -17.19
N ALA A 98 4.26 -3.59 -16.46
CA ALA A 98 3.35 -4.72 -16.31
C ALA A 98 2.64 -5.07 -17.63
N ASP A 99 2.22 -4.08 -18.41
CA ASP A 99 1.56 -4.24 -19.70
C ASP A 99 2.52 -4.74 -20.79
N ALA A 100 3.76 -4.30 -20.75
CA ALA A 100 4.82 -4.82 -21.63
C ALA A 100 5.19 -6.28 -21.30
N GLY A 101 4.65 -6.86 -20.23
CA GLY A 101 4.93 -8.22 -19.80
C GLY A 101 6.32 -8.40 -19.22
N LEU A 102 6.92 -7.33 -18.70
CA LEU A 102 8.18 -7.42 -17.97
C LEU A 102 7.98 -8.29 -16.73
N PHE A 103 9.00 -9.07 -16.40
CA PHE A 103 8.88 -10.18 -15.44
C PHE A 103 8.38 -9.77 -14.04
N SER A 104 8.75 -8.56 -13.59
CA SER A 104 8.34 -8.02 -12.28
C SER A 104 8.51 -6.51 -12.29
N ILE A 105 7.56 -5.79 -11.70
CA ILE A 105 7.66 -4.34 -11.52
C ILE A 105 8.79 -3.96 -10.55
N ASP A 106 9.10 -4.83 -9.59
CA ASP A 106 10.24 -4.70 -8.68
C ASP A 106 11.56 -4.59 -9.45
N LYS A 107 11.77 -5.42 -10.47
CA LYS A 107 12.96 -5.33 -11.33
C LYS A 107 13.04 -4.03 -12.12
N VAL A 108 11.91 -3.49 -12.54
CA VAL A 108 11.86 -2.18 -13.21
C VAL A 108 12.25 -1.07 -12.23
N GLY A 109 11.72 -1.13 -11.00
CA GLY A 109 12.11 -0.22 -9.91
C GLY A 109 13.60 -0.31 -9.59
N ASP A 110 14.15 -1.51 -9.52
CA ASP A 110 15.57 -1.75 -9.22
C ASP A 110 16.49 -1.26 -10.37
N ALA A 111 16.07 -1.40 -11.63
CA ALA A 111 16.80 -0.83 -12.77
C ALA A 111 16.91 0.70 -12.67
N VAL A 112 15.85 1.38 -12.30
CA VAL A 112 15.85 2.83 -12.09
C VAL A 112 16.70 3.23 -10.87
N LYS A 113 16.68 2.44 -9.80
CA LYS A 113 17.55 2.62 -8.62
C LYS A 113 19.03 2.49 -9.00
N GLU A 114 19.41 1.43 -9.72
CA GLU A 114 20.77 1.24 -10.22
C GLU A 114 21.20 2.40 -11.11
N PHE A 115 20.31 2.85 -12.01
CA PHE A 115 20.57 4.02 -12.84
C PHE A 115 20.86 5.27 -11.98
N ASN A 116 20.03 5.55 -10.97
CA ASN A 116 20.23 6.70 -10.09
C ASN A 116 21.58 6.65 -9.35
N ILE A 117 22.06 5.46 -9.00
CA ILE A 117 23.39 5.26 -8.40
C ILE A 117 24.48 5.52 -9.43
N LYS A 118 24.41 4.88 -10.59
CA LYS A 118 25.42 4.96 -11.65
C LYS A 118 25.52 6.35 -12.27
N ALA A 119 24.39 7.02 -12.43
CA ALA A 119 24.34 8.39 -12.97
C ALA A 119 25.03 9.44 -12.06
N LYS A 120 25.39 9.06 -10.83
CA LYS A 120 26.02 9.94 -9.83
C LYS A 120 27.37 9.44 -9.31
N ASP A 121 27.80 8.22 -9.68
CA ASP A 121 28.99 7.60 -9.09
C ASP A 121 30.32 8.15 -9.63
N GLY A 122 30.29 8.84 -10.78
CA GLY A 122 31.47 9.43 -11.41
C GLY A 122 32.51 8.40 -11.89
N SER A 123 32.15 7.12 -11.93
CA SER A 123 33.04 6.03 -12.34
C SER A 123 33.41 6.11 -13.82
N ASP A 124 34.55 5.53 -14.18
CA ASP A 124 34.98 5.43 -15.60
C ASP A 124 33.93 4.64 -16.42
N THR A 125 33.36 3.60 -15.85
CA THR A 125 32.32 2.80 -16.53
C THR A 125 31.08 3.63 -16.87
N SER A 126 30.57 4.41 -15.93
CA SER A 126 29.40 5.28 -16.17
C SER A 126 29.74 6.41 -17.14
N ARG A 127 30.99 6.95 -17.07
CA ARG A 127 31.49 7.96 -17.99
C ARG A 127 31.54 7.43 -19.43
N GLU A 128 32.19 6.29 -19.63
CA GLU A 128 32.30 5.64 -20.95
C GLU A 128 30.91 5.29 -21.51
N ALA A 129 29.99 4.89 -20.66
CA ALA A 129 28.61 4.62 -21.09
C ALA A 129 27.92 5.88 -21.62
N PHE A 130 27.94 7.01 -20.88
CA PHE A 130 27.38 8.26 -21.39
C PHE A 130 28.05 8.75 -22.67
N GLU A 131 29.39 8.66 -22.74
CA GLU A 131 30.13 9.03 -23.95
C GLU A 131 29.79 8.14 -25.15
N SER A 132 29.56 6.85 -24.95
CA SER A 132 29.14 5.92 -26.02
C SER A 132 27.75 6.26 -26.58
N LEU A 133 26.91 6.91 -25.76
CA LEU A 133 25.61 7.45 -26.15
C LEU A 133 25.70 8.82 -26.85
N GLY A 134 26.92 9.37 -27.00
CA GLY A 134 27.13 10.71 -27.54
C GLY A 134 26.80 11.83 -26.55
N LEU A 135 26.60 11.50 -25.27
CA LEU A 135 26.29 12.44 -24.20
C LEU A 135 27.58 12.91 -23.52
N ASN A 136 27.58 14.15 -23.03
CA ASN A 136 28.71 14.66 -22.26
C ASN A 136 28.61 14.19 -20.81
N ALA A 137 29.46 13.26 -20.40
CA ALA A 137 29.40 12.63 -19.08
C ALA A 137 29.47 13.62 -17.90
N ASP A 138 30.33 14.67 -17.98
CA ASP A 138 30.41 15.67 -16.91
C ASP A 138 29.13 16.48 -16.76
N LYS A 139 28.46 16.78 -17.88
CA LYS A 139 27.13 17.45 -17.85
C LYS A 139 26.07 16.53 -17.27
N MET A 140 26.08 15.23 -17.63
CA MET A 140 25.13 14.25 -17.12
C MET A 140 25.30 14.07 -15.60
N PHE A 141 26.53 13.87 -15.11
CA PHE A 141 26.78 13.79 -13.66
C PHE A 141 26.36 15.06 -12.91
N ALA A 142 26.61 16.24 -13.51
CA ALA A 142 26.17 17.51 -12.91
C ALA A 142 24.65 17.62 -12.88
N ALA A 143 23.94 17.23 -13.94
CA ALA A 143 22.51 17.26 -14.03
C ALA A 143 21.85 16.33 -12.99
N PHE A 144 22.30 15.08 -12.90
CA PHE A 144 21.79 14.11 -11.93
C PHE A 144 22.11 14.51 -10.48
N SER A 145 23.26 15.15 -10.24
CA SER A 145 23.62 15.67 -8.92
C SER A 145 22.76 16.88 -8.51
N ALA A 146 22.31 17.68 -9.48
CA ALA A 146 21.43 18.83 -9.25
C ALA A 146 20.01 18.38 -8.87
N GLY A 147 19.53 17.26 -9.44
CA GLY A 147 18.15 16.77 -9.21
C GLY A 147 17.08 17.60 -9.94
N GLY A 148 15.81 17.33 -9.63
CA GLY A 148 14.66 18.05 -10.19
C GLY A 148 14.59 17.98 -11.72
N ASP A 149 13.96 18.98 -12.34
CA ASP A 149 13.70 19.03 -13.80
C ASP A 149 14.98 18.81 -14.65
N THR A 150 16.15 19.19 -14.13
CA THR A 150 17.42 19.00 -14.83
C THR A 150 17.84 17.54 -14.86
N ALA A 151 17.59 16.79 -13.78
CA ALA A 151 17.86 15.36 -13.73
C ALA A 151 16.83 14.58 -14.53
N GLU A 152 15.57 15.01 -14.51
CA GLU A 152 14.49 14.45 -15.32
C GLU A 152 14.84 14.55 -16.82
N ALA A 153 15.16 15.74 -17.31
CA ALA A 153 15.56 15.95 -18.70
C ALA A 153 16.77 15.06 -19.08
N ALA A 154 17.81 15.00 -18.23
CA ALA A 154 18.96 14.15 -18.46
C ALA A 154 18.61 12.65 -18.45
N PHE A 155 17.62 12.23 -17.66
CA PHE A 155 17.13 10.85 -17.66
C PHE A 155 16.50 10.50 -19.01
N PHE A 156 15.58 11.32 -19.50
CA PHE A 156 14.93 11.09 -20.79
C PHE A 156 15.90 11.23 -21.97
N ASP A 157 16.84 12.17 -21.95
CA ASP A 157 17.93 12.25 -22.94
C ASP A 157 18.74 10.93 -22.99
N THR A 158 19.00 10.31 -21.83
CA THR A 158 19.73 9.05 -21.73
C THR A 158 18.91 7.88 -22.30
N VAL A 159 17.62 7.80 -21.93
CA VAL A 159 16.69 6.77 -22.44
C VAL A 159 16.54 6.89 -23.96
N GLU A 160 16.36 8.10 -24.48
CA GLU A 160 16.25 8.36 -25.93
C GLU A 160 17.53 7.97 -26.65
N ALA A 161 18.71 8.34 -26.12
CA ALA A 161 19.99 7.99 -26.72
C ALA A 161 20.19 6.46 -26.77
N LEU A 162 19.88 5.74 -25.69
CA LEU A 162 19.92 4.28 -25.66
C LEU A 162 18.95 3.66 -26.68
N ASN A 163 17.72 4.16 -26.73
CA ASN A 163 16.70 3.64 -27.64
C ASN A 163 17.05 3.90 -29.12
N SER A 164 17.80 4.96 -29.39
CA SER A 164 18.23 5.34 -30.74
C SER A 164 19.50 4.63 -31.23
N MET A 165 20.15 3.80 -30.38
CA MET A 165 21.33 3.04 -30.81
C MET A 165 20.97 1.91 -31.76
N ASP A 166 21.58 1.91 -32.97
CA ASP A 166 21.38 0.88 -33.98
C ASP A 166 22.06 -0.45 -33.62
N ASP A 167 23.23 -0.39 -32.97
CA ASP A 167 23.99 -1.60 -32.57
C ASP A 167 23.44 -2.20 -31.27
N PRO A 168 22.81 -3.38 -31.32
CA PRO A 168 22.23 -4.00 -30.11
C PRO A 168 23.28 -4.36 -29.05
N LEU A 169 24.52 -4.70 -29.46
CA LEU A 169 25.58 -5.07 -28.52
C LEU A 169 26.07 -3.82 -27.77
N ALA A 170 26.30 -2.73 -28.49
CA ALA A 170 26.70 -1.47 -27.88
C ALA A 170 25.57 -0.91 -26.97
N ARG A 171 24.32 -0.98 -27.42
CA ARG A 171 23.14 -0.59 -26.60
C ARG A 171 23.05 -1.41 -25.32
N ASN A 172 23.20 -2.73 -25.40
CA ASN A 172 23.16 -3.59 -24.21
C ASN A 172 24.30 -3.27 -23.24
N ALA A 173 25.52 -3.08 -23.76
CA ALA A 173 26.67 -2.73 -22.92
C ALA A 173 26.47 -1.40 -22.18
N ALA A 174 25.99 -0.36 -22.86
CA ALA A 174 25.70 0.93 -22.27
C ALA A 174 24.51 0.84 -21.27
N GLY A 175 23.47 0.08 -21.64
CA GLY A 175 22.32 -0.15 -20.77
C GLY A 175 22.70 -0.87 -19.48
N VAL A 176 23.48 -1.93 -19.54
CA VAL A 176 23.96 -2.65 -18.33
C VAL A 176 24.89 -1.76 -17.50
N ALA A 177 25.74 -0.95 -18.13
CA ALA A 177 26.63 -0.05 -17.41
C ALA A 177 25.87 1.03 -16.61
N LEU A 178 24.69 1.48 -17.11
CA LEU A 178 23.89 2.53 -16.48
C LEU A 178 22.75 2.00 -15.62
N PHE A 179 22.06 0.94 -16.03
CA PHE A 179 20.89 0.37 -15.34
C PHE A 179 21.20 -0.92 -14.56
N GLY A 180 22.47 -1.32 -14.52
CA GLY A 180 22.90 -2.55 -13.85
C GLY A 180 22.45 -3.83 -14.57
N THR A 181 22.61 -4.97 -13.88
CA THR A 181 22.23 -6.29 -14.40
C THR A 181 20.73 -6.45 -14.62
N GLN A 182 19.90 -5.60 -14.04
CA GLN A 182 18.47 -5.62 -14.29
C GLN A 182 18.13 -5.25 -15.74
N PHE A 183 18.96 -4.42 -16.39
CA PHE A 183 18.81 -4.14 -17.82
C PHE A 183 18.99 -5.39 -18.68
N GLU A 184 19.90 -6.29 -18.28
CA GLU A 184 20.11 -7.58 -18.95
C GLU A 184 18.88 -8.49 -18.81
N ASP A 185 18.27 -8.51 -17.60
CA ASP A 185 17.06 -9.30 -17.32
C ASP A 185 15.81 -8.76 -18.03
N LEU A 186 15.66 -7.46 -18.09
CA LEU A 186 14.54 -6.78 -18.75
C LEU A 186 14.74 -6.62 -20.26
N GLU A 187 15.98 -6.80 -20.71
CA GLU A 187 16.42 -6.58 -22.09
C GLU A 187 16.07 -5.15 -22.59
N ALA A 188 16.03 -4.99 -23.91
CA ALA A 188 15.62 -3.72 -24.52
C ALA A 188 14.12 -3.38 -24.31
N GLY A 189 13.33 -4.28 -23.74
CA GLY A 189 11.90 -4.07 -23.47
C GLY A 189 11.62 -2.98 -22.43
N VAL A 190 12.57 -2.69 -21.53
CA VAL A 190 12.43 -1.61 -20.57
C VAL A 190 12.52 -0.21 -21.21
N LEU A 191 13.27 -0.05 -22.28
CA LEU A 191 13.48 1.27 -22.90
C LEU A 191 12.20 1.90 -23.47
N PRO A 192 11.34 1.19 -24.22
CA PRO A 192 10.04 1.73 -24.64
C PRO A 192 9.17 2.13 -23.45
N VAL A 193 9.18 1.35 -22.36
CA VAL A 193 8.46 1.66 -21.13
C VAL A 193 8.96 2.97 -20.53
N LEU A 194 10.27 3.13 -20.34
CA LEU A 194 10.84 4.35 -19.79
C LEU A 194 10.66 5.58 -20.69
N ALA A 195 10.61 5.39 -22.01
CA ALA A 195 10.34 6.48 -22.95
C ALA A 195 8.86 6.91 -22.96
N SER A 196 7.92 5.98 -22.73
CA SER A 196 6.48 6.29 -22.78
C SER A 196 5.98 7.14 -21.60
N ILE A 197 6.70 7.13 -20.48
CA ILE A 197 6.27 7.80 -19.25
C ILE A 197 6.58 9.30 -19.18
N GLU A 198 7.29 9.88 -20.16
CA GLU A 198 7.69 11.30 -20.15
C GLU A 198 6.48 12.24 -19.95
N THR A 199 5.33 11.87 -20.51
CA THR A 199 4.08 12.64 -20.40
C THR A 199 3.00 11.92 -19.58
N ALA A 200 3.38 10.96 -18.73
CA ALA A 200 2.42 10.23 -17.92
C ALA A 200 1.68 11.17 -16.96
N ALA A 201 0.36 11.07 -16.97
CA ALA A 201 -0.52 11.80 -16.07
C ALA A 201 -1.75 10.94 -15.77
N TYR A 202 -2.08 10.79 -14.49
CA TYR A 202 -3.18 9.97 -14.02
C TYR A 202 -4.14 10.78 -13.16
N ASP A 203 -5.42 10.48 -13.24
CA ASP A 203 -6.43 11.03 -12.35
C ASP A 203 -6.68 10.07 -11.18
N GLY A 204 -5.86 10.18 -10.14
CA GLY A 204 -5.98 9.36 -8.94
C GLY A 204 -7.33 9.56 -8.23
N ALA A 205 -7.88 10.77 -8.22
CA ALA A 205 -9.18 11.04 -7.63
C ALA A 205 -10.30 10.29 -8.37
N ALA A 206 -10.27 10.29 -9.71
CA ALA A 206 -11.22 9.52 -10.52
C ALA A 206 -11.07 8.01 -10.27
N ALA A 207 -9.85 7.51 -10.11
CA ALA A 207 -9.60 6.09 -9.79
C ALA A 207 -10.20 5.70 -8.43
N LEU A 208 -10.02 6.51 -7.40
CA LEU A 208 -10.66 6.29 -6.10
C LEU A 208 -12.18 6.36 -6.17
N GLN A 209 -12.73 7.26 -6.97
CA GLN A 209 -14.17 7.38 -7.15
C GLN A 209 -14.74 6.15 -7.85
N GLN A 210 -14.07 5.62 -8.87
CA GLN A 210 -14.49 4.36 -9.53
C GLN A 210 -14.53 3.18 -8.55
N ILE A 211 -13.56 3.09 -7.64
CA ILE A 211 -13.56 2.07 -6.58
C ILE A 211 -14.80 2.22 -5.69
N ASN A 212 -15.13 3.44 -5.30
CA ASN A 212 -16.34 3.72 -4.49
C ASN A 212 -17.62 3.33 -5.22
N ASP A 213 -17.73 3.68 -6.50
CA ASP A 213 -18.93 3.42 -7.31
C ASP A 213 -19.18 1.92 -7.52
N VAL A 214 -18.13 1.15 -7.75
CA VAL A 214 -18.22 -0.32 -7.88
C VAL A 214 -18.64 -0.96 -6.57
N LYS A 215 -18.13 -0.46 -5.46
CA LYS A 215 -18.32 -1.05 -4.13
C LYS A 215 -19.74 -0.89 -3.59
N TYR A 216 -20.42 0.19 -3.92
CA TYR A 216 -21.69 0.57 -3.30
C TYR A 216 -22.93 0.32 -4.17
N ASN A 217 -22.80 -0.47 -5.25
CA ASN A 217 -23.88 -0.77 -6.16
C ASN A 217 -24.89 -1.84 -5.65
N ASP A 218 -24.65 -2.46 -4.48
CA ASP A 218 -25.56 -3.40 -3.86
C ASP A 218 -25.91 -3.04 -2.40
N LEU A 219 -26.99 -3.60 -1.88
CA LEU A 219 -27.48 -3.34 -0.53
C LEU A 219 -26.53 -3.80 0.60
N GLY A 220 -25.75 -4.87 0.37
CA GLY A 220 -24.76 -5.38 1.32
C GLY A 220 -23.59 -4.41 1.47
N SER A 221 -23.07 -3.94 0.34
CA SER A 221 -22.00 -2.95 0.27
C SER A 221 -22.43 -1.60 0.85
N ALA A 222 -23.71 -1.20 0.65
CA ALA A 222 -24.26 0.01 1.28
C ALA A 222 -24.27 -0.08 2.81
N PHE A 223 -24.60 -1.25 3.38
CA PHE A 223 -24.52 -1.47 4.84
C PHE A 223 -23.10 -1.42 5.37
N GLU A 224 -22.15 -1.99 4.63
CA GLU A 224 -20.72 -1.90 4.98
C GLU A 224 -20.19 -0.49 4.88
N ALA A 225 -20.66 0.30 3.90
CA ALA A 225 -20.34 1.72 3.76
C ALA A 225 -20.79 2.53 4.97
N ILE A 226 -22.03 2.31 5.45
CA ILE A 226 -22.56 2.98 6.63
C ILE A 226 -21.73 2.63 7.87
N LYS A 227 -21.39 1.35 8.06
CA LYS A 227 -20.54 0.91 9.17
C LYS A 227 -19.17 1.60 9.13
N ARG A 228 -18.54 1.64 7.96
CA ARG A 228 -17.24 2.26 7.76
C ARG A 228 -17.26 3.77 7.90
N SER A 229 -18.29 4.44 7.36
CA SER A 229 -18.46 5.88 7.53
C SER A 229 -18.57 6.23 9.02
N ALA A 230 -19.24 5.37 9.80
CA ALA A 230 -19.27 5.52 11.27
C ALA A 230 -17.88 5.29 11.91
N GLU A 231 -17.13 4.28 11.46
CA GLU A 231 -15.78 4.01 11.95
C GLU A 231 -14.82 5.18 11.65
N VAL A 232 -14.85 5.69 10.42
CA VAL A 232 -14.02 6.85 9.99
C VAL A 232 -14.41 8.13 10.72
N SER A 233 -15.71 8.40 10.87
CA SER A 233 -16.20 9.59 11.58
C SER A 233 -15.87 9.59 13.08
N LEU A 234 -15.61 8.41 13.67
CA LEU A 234 -15.19 8.28 15.06
C LEU A 234 -13.68 8.48 15.28
N LEU A 235 -12.86 8.41 14.22
CA LEU A 235 -11.40 8.59 14.33
C LEU A 235 -10.97 9.96 14.88
N PRO A 236 -11.54 11.10 14.47
CA PRO A 236 -11.23 12.38 15.07
C PRO A 236 -11.60 12.43 16.57
N MET A 237 -12.70 11.76 16.94
CA MET A 237 -13.10 11.64 18.35
C MET A 237 -12.12 10.76 19.13
N ALA A 238 -11.63 9.68 18.53
CA ALA A 238 -10.64 8.80 19.16
C ALA A 238 -9.31 9.53 19.42
N SER A 239 -8.84 10.36 18.48
CA SER A 239 -7.66 11.19 18.67
C SER A 239 -7.84 12.29 19.70
N MET A 240 -9.01 12.93 19.74
CA MET A 240 -9.37 13.89 20.80
C MET A 240 -9.42 13.21 22.17
N ILE A 241 -10.01 12.03 22.26
CA ILE A 241 -10.09 11.23 23.50
C ILE A 241 -8.67 10.80 23.92
N ALA A 242 -7.82 10.34 23.00
CA ALA A 242 -6.44 9.98 23.31
C ALA A 242 -5.63 11.15 23.84
N ASN A 243 -5.75 12.33 23.22
CA ASN A 243 -5.08 13.55 23.67
C ASN A 243 -5.63 14.02 25.04
N THR A 244 -6.95 13.94 25.23
CA THR A 244 -7.58 14.28 26.50
C THR A 244 -7.19 13.29 27.60
N LEU A 245 -7.14 11.99 27.31
CA LEU A 245 -6.69 10.96 28.25
C LEU A 245 -5.22 11.16 28.63
N THR A 246 -4.36 11.55 27.68
CA THR A 246 -2.95 11.84 27.96
C THR A 246 -2.80 13.06 28.87
N ALA A 247 -3.61 14.09 28.64
CA ALA A 247 -3.64 15.29 29.52
C ALA A 247 -4.25 15.00 30.92
N LEU A 248 -5.16 14.03 30.98
CA LEU A 248 -5.82 13.60 32.22
C LEU A 248 -5.05 12.46 32.93
N ALA A 249 -4.06 11.86 32.29
CA ALA A 249 -3.31 10.71 32.82
C ALA A 249 -2.78 10.94 34.27
N PRO A 250 -2.17 12.08 34.62
CA PRO A 250 -1.74 12.33 35.99
C PRO A 250 -2.90 12.40 36.98
N ILE A 251 -4.02 13.04 36.58
CA ILE A 251 -5.21 13.15 37.41
C ILE A 251 -5.91 11.79 37.59
N LEU A 252 -5.98 11.01 36.51
CA LEU A 252 -6.55 9.68 36.54
C LEU A 252 -5.71 8.75 37.42
N ARG A 253 -4.38 8.87 37.37
CA ARG A 253 -3.47 8.06 38.21
C ARG A 253 -3.71 8.30 39.70
N GLU A 254 -3.78 9.54 40.12
CA GLU A 254 -4.04 9.90 41.49
C GLU A 254 -5.44 9.42 41.97
N THR A 255 -6.44 9.57 41.09
CA THR A 255 -7.81 9.11 41.33
C THR A 255 -7.88 7.57 41.35
N PHE A 256 -7.17 6.89 40.47
CA PHE A 256 -7.12 5.42 40.44
C PHE A 256 -6.42 4.83 41.67
N GLU A 257 -5.33 5.45 42.13
CA GLU A 257 -4.65 5.04 43.38
C GLU A 257 -5.55 5.21 44.61
N ALA A 258 -6.43 6.21 44.60
CA ALA A 258 -7.42 6.42 45.69
C ALA A 258 -8.62 5.46 45.60
N ILE A 259 -9.04 5.08 44.37
CA ILE A 259 -10.25 4.26 44.15
C ILE A 259 -9.89 2.74 44.05
N ALA A 260 -8.66 2.41 43.73
CA ALA A 260 -8.21 1.00 43.57
C ALA A 260 -8.56 0.11 44.80
N PRO A 261 -8.36 0.52 46.05
CA PRO A 261 -8.75 -0.29 47.20
C PRO A 261 -10.28 -0.50 47.27
N VAL A 262 -11.06 0.51 46.93
CA VAL A 262 -12.54 0.42 46.96
C VAL A 262 -13.05 -0.53 45.87
N ILE A 263 -12.44 -0.48 44.66
CA ILE A 263 -12.77 -1.39 43.57
C ILE A 263 -12.37 -2.83 43.95
N THR A 264 -11.20 -3.01 44.54
CA THR A 264 -10.71 -4.35 44.94
C THR A 264 -11.64 -4.94 46.01
N GLU A 265 -12.07 -4.15 46.95
CA GLU A 265 -13.00 -4.57 48.02
C GLU A 265 -14.37 -4.93 47.46
N THR A 266 -14.88 -4.10 46.52
CA THR A 266 -16.14 -4.34 45.81
C THR A 266 -16.08 -5.60 44.94
N LEU A 267 -15.00 -5.80 44.18
CA LEU A 267 -14.79 -7.01 43.37
C LEU A 267 -14.71 -8.27 44.23
N ASN A 268 -14.00 -8.20 45.38
CA ASN A 268 -13.93 -9.31 46.31
C ASN A 268 -15.31 -9.61 46.95
N ALA A 269 -16.13 -8.61 47.22
CA ALA A 269 -17.48 -8.80 47.67
C ALA A 269 -18.43 -9.39 46.63
N CYS A 270 -18.19 -9.09 45.33
CA CYS A 270 -18.99 -9.63 44.21
C CYS A 270 -18.52 -11.03 43.76
N MET A 271 -17.29 -11.44 44.08
CA MET A 271 -16.71 -12.70 43.62
C MET A 271 -17.56 -13.96 43.99
N PRO A 272 -18.12 -14.06 45.20
CA PRO A 272 -19.03 -15.17 45.57
C PRO A 272 -20.26 -15.24 44.64
N PHE A 273 -20.81 -14.10 44.24
CA PHE A 273 -21.96 -14.06 43.34
C PHE A 273 -21.58 -14.52 41.90
N VAL A 274 -20.41 -14.10 41.43
CA VAL A 274 -19.87 -14.54 40.11
C VAL A 274 -19.63 -16.05 40.11
N GLN A 275 -19.03 -16.59 41.18
CA GLN A 275 -18.81 -18.02 41.32
C GLN A 275 -20.13 -18.82 41.36
N GLN A 276 -21.13 -18.31 42.09
CA GLN A 276 -22.43 -18.95 42.20
C GLN A 276 -23.19 -18.91 40.83
N PHE A 277 -23.04 -17.83 40.10
CA PHE A 277 -23.59 -17.70 38.73
C PHE A 277 -22.93 -18.67 37.76
N LEU A 278 -21.59 -18.76 37.76
CA LEU A 278 -20.81 -19.69 36.91
C LEU A 278 -21.13 -21.17 37.25
N MET A 279 -21.29 -21.50 38.53
CA MET A 279 -21.73 -22.84 38.92
C MET A 279 -23.15 -23.15 38.47
N GLY A 280 -24.06 -22.20 38.56
CA GLY A 280 -25.43 -22.31 38.04
C GLY A 280 -25.48 -22.52 36.53
N MET A 281 -24.68 -21.74 35.79
CA MET A 281 -24.50 -21.92 34.34
C MET A 281 -23.92 -23.29 33.99
N GLY A 282 -22.90 -23.76 34.73
CA GLY A 282 -22.31 -25.09 34.53
C GLY A 282 -23.33 -26.22 34.74
N GLN A 283 -24.20 -26.11 35.76
CA GLN A 283 -25.27 -27.06 36.00
C GLN A 283 -26.34 -27.01 34.90
N ALA A 284 -26.73 -25.82 34.42
CA ALA A 284 -27.66 -25.67 33.30
C ALA A 284 -27.10 -26.28 32.02
N LEU A 285 -25.83 -26.06 31.71
CA LEU A 285 -25.14 -26.68 30.57
C LEU A 285 -25.10 -28.19 30.66
N GLN A 286 -24.81 -28.76 31.84
CA GLN A 286 -24.81 -30.22 32.07
C GLN A 286 -26.20 -30.83 31.87
N THR A 287 -27.28 -30.05 32.06
CA THR A 287 -28.64 -30.52 31.83
C THR A 287 -29.04 -30.41 30.36
N VAL A 288 -28.62 -29.32 29.68
CA VAL A 288 -28.99 -29.05 28.28
C VAL A 288 -28.19 -29.89 27.29
N LEU A 289 -26.89 -30.11 27.55
CA LEU A 289 -26.01 -30.86 26.64
C LEU A 289 -26.53 -32.29 26.34
N PRO A 290 -26.99 -33.10 27.33
CA PRO A 290 -27.57 -34.41 27.06
C PRO A 290 -28.86 -34.35 26.25
N MET A 291 -29.68 -33.29 26.48
CA MET A 291 -30.94 -33.12 25.69
C MET A 291 -30.63 -32.81 24.21
N VAL A 292 -29.64 -31.95 23.96
CA VAL A 292 -29.21 -31.64 22.60
C VAL A 292 -28.58 -32.86 21.92
N SER A 293 -27.77 -33.65 22.63
CA SER A 293 -27.18 -34.87 22.11
C SER A 293 -28.24 -35.97 21.79
N GLN A 294 -29.26 -36.08 22.60
CA GLN A 294 -30.38 -37.00 22.34
C GLN A 294 -31.22 -36.55 21.12
N LEU A 295 -31.48 -35.26 20.99
CA LEU A 295 -32.13 -34.67 19.82
C LEU A 295 -31.31 -34.90 18.54
N ALA A 296 -30.02 -34.67 18.59
CA ALA A 296 -29.14 -34.94 17.45
C ALA A 296 -29.08 -36.41 17.10
N ALA A 297 -29.00 -37.32 18.07
CA ALA A 297 -29.04 -38.76 17.87
C ALA A 297 -30.37 -39.26 17.30
N GLY A 298 -31.49 -38.61 17.62
CA GLY A 298 -32.80 -38.91 17.05
C GLY A 298 -33.00 -38.38 15.64
N LEU A 299 -32.39 -37.24 15.29
CA LEU A 299 -32.54 -36.61 13.98
C LEU A 299 -31.60 -37.20 12.92
N LEU A 300 -30.41 -37.66 13.30
CA LEU A 300 -29.42 -38.24 12.36
C LEU A 300 -29.94 -39.45 11.57
N PRO A 301 -30.66 -40.45 12.18
CA PRO A 301 -31.23 -41.54 11.43
C PRO A 301 -32.36 -41.12 10.47
N LEU A 302 -33.14 -40.11 10.87
CA LEU A 302 -34.21 -39.58 10.01
C LEU A 302 -33.66 -38.85 8.80
N LEU A 303 -32.58 -38.08 8.98
CA LEU A 303 -31.86 -37.42 7.90
C LEU A 303 -31.21 -38.43 6.95
N SER A 304 -30.59 -39.50 7.49
CA SER A 304 -29.99 -40.54 6.66
C SER A 304 -31.04 -41.32 5.83
N GLN A 305 -32.24 -41.57 6.40
CA GLN A 305 -33.35 -42.16 5.68
C GLN A 305 -33.93 -41.24 4.59
N LEU A 306 -33.99 -39.95 4.86
CA LEU A 306 -34.41 -38.96 3.87
C LEU A 306 -33.42 -38.87 2.71
N ILE A 307 -32.11 -38.82 3.02
CA ILE A 307 -31.05 -38.78 2.00
C ILE A 307 -31.07 -40.03 1.13
N SER A 308 -31.23 -41.22 1.74
CA SER A 308 -31.29 -42.47 0.98
C SER A 308 -32.61 -42.66 0.19
N ALA A 309 -33.66 -41.89 0.51
CA ALA A 309 -34.91 -41.90 -0.25
C ALA A 309 -34.88 -40.94 -1.46
N PHE A 310 -34.00 -39.95 -1.47
CA PHE A 310 -33.86 -38.93 -2.52
C PHE A 310 -32.62 -39.07 -3.41
N LEU A 311 -31.66 -39.93 -3.04
CA LEU A 311 -30.50 -40.26 -3.89
C LEU A 311 -30.64 -41.73 -4.31
N PRO A 312 -30.98 -41.98 -5.60
CA PRO A 312 -30.97 -43.34 -6.16
C PRO A 312 -29.56 -43.88 -6.34
#